data_09ab3cd444c03953d9e99284606eedf3
#
_entry.id   09ab3cd444c03953d9e99284606eedf3
#
_cell.length_a   1.000
_cell.length_b   1.000
_cell.length_c   1.000
_cell.angle_alpha   90.00
_cell.angle_beta   90.00
_cell.angle_gamma   90.00
#
_symmetry.space_group_name_H-M   'P 1'
#
loop_
_entity.id
_entity.type
_entity.pdbx_description
1 polymer ?
#
loop_
_entity_poly.entity_id
_entity_poly.type
_entity_poly.pdbx_seq_one_letter_code
_entity_poly.pdbx_strand_id
1 'polypeptide(L)'
;VFMLKCWGRESSRKEEKMKRIFKLITVSLLLIPLSGCFKKDNLEDITIYTTAYPTEYILNVLYGNHSTVKSIYPNNIKVEDYTLTDKQLKDYSKADMFIFNGISKEKDYLVDMFDYNKDLMIIDATQSVEVSHNLNELWMDPSNFLMITSNIKNGLLEYISNHYLKEEIETNYEELKIKISNLDAALKLMSSNSKYTTIIVDNNALKFLEKYGFTVISIEETDSLTQKVKNEVYKLIEGNTV
;
A
#
# COMPACT_ATOMS: atom_id res chain seq x y z
N VAL A 1 -51.06 72.59 6.14
CA VAL A 1 -50.39 71.88 7.21
C VAL A 1 -50.65 70.37 7.18
N PHE A 2 -51.70 69.87 6.53
CA PHE A 2 -52.06 68.44 6.49
C PHE A 2 -51.30 67.62 5.45
N MET A 3 -50.83 68.19 4.35
CA MET A 3 -50.10 67.47 3.27
C MET A 3 -48.67 67.09 3.62
N LEU A 4 -47.99 67.85 4.47
CA LEU A 4 -46.58 67.58 4.85
C LEU A 4 -46.44 66.41 5.83
N LYS A 5 -47.50 66.07 6.62
CA LYS A 5 -47.47 64.93 7.56
C LYS A 5 -47.69 63.56 6.87
N CYS A 6 -48.31 63.51 5.70
CA CYS A 6 -48.48 62.23 4.97
C CYS A 6 -47.19 61.84 4.24
N TRP A 7 -46.43 62.80 3.70
CA TRP A 7 -45.21 62.50 2.94
C TRP A 7 -44.05 62.01 3.83
N GLY A 8 -43.96 62.55 5.07
CA GLY A 8 -42.95 62.06 6.04
C GLY A 8 -43.17 60.62 6.53
N ARG A 9 -44.43 60.17 6.58
CA ARG A 9 -44.80 58.84 7.07
C ARG A 9 -44.57 57.74 6.02
N GLU A 10 -44.64 58.08 4.75
CA GLU A 10 -44.40 57.17 3.63
C GLU A 10 -42.90 56.94 3.40
N SER A 11 -42.09 58.00 3.55
CA SER A 11 -40.62 57.94 3.48
C SER A 11 -40.04 57.10 4.60
N SER A 12 -40.52 57.27 5.86
CA SER A 12 -40.09 56.51 7.04
C SER A 12 -40.42 54.99 6.88
N ARG A 13 -41.58 54.66 6.33
CA ARG A 13 -42.00 53.27 6.11
C ARG A 13 -41.18 52.59 4.99
N LYS A 14 -40.73 53.32 3.99
CA LYS A 14 -39.87 52.82 2.93
C LYS A 14 -38.44 52.58 3.48
N GLU A 15 -37.93 53.44 4.34
CA GLU A 15 -36.63 53.24 4.97
C GLU A 15 -36.61 52.02 5.93
N GLU A 16 -37.65 51.81 6.71
CA GLU A 16 -37.75 50.62 7.57
C GLU A 16 -37.85 49.34 6.74
N LYS A 17 -38.60 49.33 5.66
CA LYS A 17 -38.68 48.19 4.75
C LYS A 17 -37.32 47.92 4.08
N MET A 18 -36.59 48.92 3.63
CA MET A 18 -35.26 48.78 3.11
C MET A 18 -34.27 48.24 4.13
N LYS A 19 -34.28 48.73 5.35
CA LYS A 19 -33.44 48.22 6.46
C LYS A 19 -33.74 46.75 6.81
N ARG A 20 -35.05 46.34 6.75
CA ARG A 20 -35.41 44.92 6.96
C ARG A 20 -34.98 44.04 5.81
N ILE A 21 -35.08 44.49 4.56
CA ILE A 21 -34.65 43.76 3.37
C ILE A 21 -33.10 43.64 3.39
N PHE A 22 -32.39 44.71 3.74
CA PHE A 22 -30.93 44.71 3.86
C PHE A 22 -30.45 43.75 4.96
N LYS A 23 -31.11 43.70 6.12
CA LYS A 23 -30.83 42.74 7.18
C LYS A 23 -31.10 41.28 6.74
N LEU A 24 -32.16 41.03 6.00
CA LEU A 24 -32.49 39.71 5.45
C LEU A 24 -31.45 39.25 4.42
N ILE A 25 -30.98 40.16 3.54
CA ILE A 25 -29.93 39.89 2.55
C ILE A 25 -28.60 39.62 3.24
N THR A 26 -28.25 40.39 4.29
CA THR A 26 -27.02 40.21 5.06
C THR A 26 -27.00 38.87 5.81
N VAL A 27 -28.12 38.46 6.40
CA VAL A 27 -28.28 37.16 7.07
C VAL A 27 -28.25 36.02 6.05
N SER A 28 -28.83 36.19 4.87
CA SER A 28 -28.80 35.18 3.80
C SER A 28 -27.41 35.06 3.21
N LEU A 29 -26.62 36.12 3.09
CA LEU A 29 -25.24 36.11 2.59
C LEU A 29 -24.28 35.46 3.58
N LEU A 30 -24.58 35.50 4.90
CA LEU A 30 -23.78 34.84 5.95
C LEU A 30 -24.02 33.33 6.03
N LEU A 31 -25.12 32.83 5.44
CA LEU A 31 -25.45 31.39 5.43
C LEU A 31 -24.87 30.64 4.22
N ILE A 32 -24.41 31.36 3.19
CA ILE A 32 -23.85 30.75 1.97
C ILE A 32 -22.47 30.08 2.16
N PRO A 33 -21.59 30.53 3.06
CA PRO A 33 -20.27 29.89 3.19
C PRO A 33 -20.26 28.60 4.00
N LEU A 34 -21.37 28.17 4.58
CA LEU A 34 -21.43 26.94 5.40
C LEU A 34 -21.69 25.66 4.58
N SER A 35 -22.01 25.78 3.31
CA SER A 35 -21.93 24.66 2.37
C SER A 35 -20.54 24.57 1.71
N GLY A 36 -19.49 24.62 2.51
CA GLY A 36 -18.20 24.11 2.08
C GLY A 36 -18.44 22.68 1.63
N CYS A 37 -18.34 22.40 0.35
CA CYS A 37 -18.22 21.06 -0.16
C CYS A 37 -17.02 20.44 0.57
N PHE A 38 -17.28 19.63 1.60
CA PHE A 38 -16.36 18.59 1.98
C PHE A 38 -16.22 17.72 0.72
N LYS A 39 -15.25 18.04 -0.10
CA LYS A 39 -14.86 17.15 -1.18
C LYS A 39 -14.40 15.89 -0.45
N LYS A 40 -15.24 14.86 -0.42
CA LYS A 40 -14.88 13.57 0.14
C LYS A 40 -13.57 13.18 -0.57
N ASP A 41 -12.52 12.90 0.19
CA ASP A 41 -11.31 12.35 -0.39
C ASP A 41 -11.73 11.03 -1.05
N ASN A 42 -11.48 10.90 -2.35
CA ASN A 42 -11.92 9.74 -3.12
C ASN A 42 -11.27 8.43 -2.62
N LEU A 43 -10.34 8.52 -1.67
CA LEU A 43 -9.62 7.38 -1.11
C LEU A 43 -10.07 6.98 0.31
N GLU A 44 -11.11 7.61 0.88
CA GLU A 44 -11.76 7.10 2.08
C GLU A 44 -12.75 5.99 1.74
N ASP A 45 -12.74 4.90 2.51
CA ASP A 45 -13.62 3.73 2.36
C ASP A 45 -13.46 3.00 1.00
N ILE A 46 -12.25 3.01 0.43
CA ILE A 46 -11.99 2.39 -0.87
C ILE A 46 -11.74 0.88 -0.77
N THR A 47 -11.96 0.21 -1.88
CA THR A 47 -11.55 -1.19 -2.07
C THR A 47 -10.23 -1.26 -2.83
N ILE A 48 -9.24 -1.92 -2.23
CA ILE A 48 -7.93 -2.16 -2.83
C ILE A 48 -7.78 -3.66 -3.08
N TYR A 49 -7.50 -4.04 -4.32
CA TYR A 49 -7.01 -5.39 -4.61
C TYR A 49 -5.48 -5.41 -4.69
N THR A 50 -4.90 -6.51 -4.19
CA THR A 50 -3.44 -6.73 -4.22
C THR A 50 -3.11 -8.18 -4.57
N THR A 51 -1.85 -8.46 -4.88
CA THR A 51 -1.43 -9.73 -5.45
C THR A 51 -0.86 -10.72 -4.42
N ALA A 52 -0.35 -10.25 -3.28
CA ALA A 52 0.29 -11.12 -2.31
C ALA A 52 0.09 -10.66 -0.86
N TYR A 53 0.15 -11.61 0.06
CA TYR A 53 0.02 -11.34 1.50
C TYR A 53 0.96 -10.22 2.02
N PRO A 54 2.25 -10.17 1.65
CA PRO A 54 3.12 -9.08 2.12
C PRO A 54 2.62 -7.69 1.73
N THR A 55 2.10 -7.54 0.52
CA THR A 55 1.50 -6.28 0.04
C THR A 55 0.21 -5.96 0.81
N GLU A 56 -0.63 -6.97 1.04
CA GLU A 56 -1.85 -6.84 1.87
C GLU A 56 -1.49 -6.41 3.30
N TYR A 57 -0.47 -7.01 3.90
CA TYR A 57 0.00 -6.63 5.24
C TYR A 57 0.46 -5.16 5.28
N ILE A 58 1.29 -4.74 4.33
CA ILE A 58 1.77 -3.36 4.24
C ILE A 58 0.60 -2.38 4.12
N LEU A 59 -0.36 -2.67 3.24
CA LEU A 59 -1.54 -1.85 3.05
C LEU A 59 -2.40 -1.74 4.30
N ASN A 60 -2.63 -2.85 5.00
CA ASN A 60 -3.37 -2.85 6.26
C ASN A 60 -2.66 -2.03 7.34
N VAL A 61 -1.32 -2.04 7.38
CA VAL A 61 -0.55 -1.22 8.31
C VAL A 61 -0.62 0.26 7.92
N LEU A 62 -0.42 0.59 6.65
CA LEU A 62 -0.33 1.98 6.20
C LEU A 62 -1.69 2.67 6.11
N TYR A 63 -2.74 1.94 5.66
CA TYR A 63 -4.02 2.53 5.25
C TYR A 63 -5.25 1.67 5.59
N GLY A 64 -5.12 0.64 6.43
CA GLY A 64 -6.18 -0.32 6.74
C GLY A 64 -7.43 0.29 7.38
N ASN A 65 -7.30 1.42 8.08
CA ASN A 65 -8.44 2.13 8.70
C ASN A 65 -9.35 2.83 7.67
N HIS A 66 -8.86 3.06 6.46
CA HIS A 66 -9.54 3.83 5.41
C HIS A 66 -9.82 3.02 4.15
N SER A 67 -9.52 1.71 4.15
CA SER A 67 -9.67 0.85 2.99
C SER A 67 -10.05 -0.58 3.35
N THR A 68 -10.67 -1.25 2.39
CA THR A 68 -10.86 -2.71 2.43
C THR A 68 -9.85 -3.35 1.49
N VAL A 69 -8.83 -4.00 2.05
CA VAL A 69 -7.78 -4.67 1.28
C VAL A 69 -8.15 -6.13 1.03
N LYS A 70 -7.98 -6.60 -0.20
CA LYS A 70 -8.28 -7.98 -0.62
C LYS A 70 -7.20 -8.52 -1.56
N SER A 71 -6.83 -9.78 -1.40
CA SER A 71 -5.97 -10.47 -2.38
C SER A 71 -6.79 -10.92 -3.60
N ILE A 72 -6.17 -10.84 -4.80
CA ILE A 72 -6.72 -11.45 -6.02
C ILE A 72 -6.53 -12.96 -6.03
N TYR A 73 -5.61 -13.47 -5.22
CA TYR A 73 -5.32 -14.90 -5.14
C TYR A 73 -6.01 -15.53 -3.93
N PRO A 74 -6.63 -16.70 -4.10
CA PRO A 74 -7.12 -17.51 -2.99
C PRO A 74 -6.00 -17.93 -2.06
N ASN A 75 -6.33 -18.21 -0.80
CA ASN A 75 -5.37 -18.76 0.15
C ASN A 75 -4.89 -20.16 -0.27
N ASN A 76 -3.66 -20.51 0.07
CA ASN A 76 -3.06 -21.84 -0.11
C ASN A 76 -2.94 -22.29 -1.58
N ILE A 77 -2.72 -21.37 -2.50
CA ILE A 77 -2.39 -21.69 -3.89
C ILE A 77 -0.91 -21.36 -4.17
N LYS A 78 -0.39 -22.00 -5.22
CA LYS A 78 0.87 -21.54 -5.84
C LYS A 78 0.53 -20.48 -6.89
N VAL A 79 1.03 -19.27 -6.67
CA VAL A 79 0.74 -18.11 -7.54
C VAL A 79 1.17 -18.38 -8.99
N GLU A 80 2.26 -19.12 -9.19
CA GLU A 80 2.79 -19.48 -10.51
C GLU A 80 1.82 -20.32 -11.32
N ASP A 81 1.07 -21.20 -10.65
CA ASP A 81 0.15 -22.16 -11.27
C ASP A 81 -1.27 -21.58 -11.41
N TYR A 82 -1.55 -20.43 -10.79
CA TYR A 82 -2.87 -19.82 -10.80
C TYR A 82 -2.99 -18.77 -11.92
N THR A 83 -4.08 -18.85 -12.66
CA THR A 83 -4.41 -17.85 -13.69
C THR A 83 -5.80 -17.30 -13.42
N LEU A 84 -5.94 -15.98 -13.43
CA LEU A 84 -7.23 -15.32 -13.28
C LEU A 84 -8.09 -15.55 -14.53
N THR A 85 -9.37 -15.79 -14.31
CA THR A 85 -10.36 -15.84 -15.38
C THR A 85 -10.80 -14.42 -15.76
N ASP A 86 -11.31 -14.23 -16.99
CA ASP A 86 -11.86 -12.95 -17.46
C ASP A 86 -12.92 -12.39 -16.51
N LYS A 87 -13.76 -13.28 -15.94
CA LYS A 87 -14.77 -12.87 -14.95
C LYS A 87 -14.12 -12.28 -13.70
N GLN A 88 -13.06 -12.90 -13.18
CA GLN A 88 -12.34 -12.41 -12.00
C GLN A 88 -11.64 -11.07 -12.32
N LEU A 89 -10.97 -10.96 -13.48
CA LEU A 89 -10.35 -9.70 -13.91
C LEU A 89 -11.37 -8.57 -13.99
N LYS A 90 -12.55 -8.82 -14.58
CA LYS A 90 -13.64 -7.86 -14.64
C LYS A 90 -14.22 -7.53 -13.26
N ASP A 91 -14.28 -8.47 -12.34
CA ASP A 91 -14.80 -8.22 -10.99
C ASP A 91 -13.78 -7.45 -10.14
N TYR A 92 -12.49 -7.76 -10.25
CA TYR A 92 -11.42 -7.07 -9.53
C TYR A 92 -11.18 -5.64 -10.08
N SER A 93 -11.36 -5.43 -11.37
CA SER A 93 -11.25 -4.09 -11.97
C SER A 93 -12.30 -3.09 -11.48
N LYS A 94 -13.36 -3.54 -10.79
CA LYS A 94 -14.35 -2.65 -10.15
C LYS A 94 -13.84 -1.99 -8.87
N ALA A 95 -12.68 -2.40 -8.38
CA ALA A 95 -12.04 -1.76 -7.25
C ALA A 95 -11.63 -0.33 -7.56
N ASP A 96 -11.33 0.43 -6.52
CA ASP A 96 -10.80 1.77 -6.66
C ASP A 96 -9.31 1.74 -6.99
N MET A 97 -8.58 0.74 -6.46
CA MET A 97 -7.13 0.63 -6.62
C MET A 97 -6.67 -0.81 -6.78
N PHE A 98 -5.64 -1.00 -7.60
CA PHE A 98 -4.92 -2.25 -7.75
C PHE A 98 -3.43 -2.06 -7.48
N ILE A 99 -2.88 -2.82 -6.53
CA ILE A 99 -1.46 -2.77 -6.17
C ILE A 99 -0.85 -4.14 -6.47
N PHE A 100 0.14 -4.15 -7.35
CA PHE A 100 0.67 -5.38 -7.93
C PHE A 100 2.19 -5.50 -7.81
N ASN A 101 2.67 -6.72 -8.01
CA ASN A 101 4.09 -7.01 -8.13
C ASN A 101 4.51 -6.91 -9.61
N GLY A 102 5.15 -5.81 -9.99
CA GLY A 102 5.52 -5.52 -11.38
C GLY A 102 6.62 -6.41 -11.97
N ILE A 103 7.27 -7.24 -11.15
CA ILE A 103 8.32 -8.18 -11.60
C ILE A 103 7.73 -9.57 -11.91
N SER A 104 6.49 -9.82 -11.55
CA SER A 104 5.80 -11.09 -11.77
C SER A 104 4.77 -11.00 -12.90
N LYS A 105 4.08 -12.12 -13.17
CA LYS A 105 3.05 -12.17 -14.21
C LYS A 105 1.81 -11.29 -13.96
N GLU A 106 1.67 -10.76 -12.73
CA GLU A 106 0.51 -9.92 -12.40
C GLU A 106 0.42 -8.64 -13.24
N LYS A 107 1.56 -8.15 -13.75
CA LYS A 107 1.57 -7.02 -14.69
C LYS A 107 0.79 -7.32 -15.98
N ASP A 108 0.69 -8.60 -16.37
CA ASP A 108 -0.02 -9.00 -17.59
C ASP A 108 -1.54 -8.78 -17.43
N TYR A 109 -2.06 -8.84 -16.21
CA TYR A 109 -3.47 -8.58 -15.91
C TYR A 109 -3.85 -7.11 -15.99
N LEU A 110 -2.87 -6.18 -15.93
CA LEU A 110 -3.12 -4.74 -15.89
C LEU A 110 -3.84 -4.23 -17.12
N VAL A 111 -3.45 -4.73 -18.30
CA VAL A 111 -4.04 -4.29 -19.59
C VAL A 111 -5.55 -4.60 -19.58
N ASP A 112 -5.91 -5.84 -19.23
CA ASP A 112 -7.29 -6.29 -19.21
C ASP A 112 -8.10 -5.55 -18.12
N MET A 113 -7.54 -5.40 -16.92
CA MET A 113 -8.19 -4.69 -15.82
C MET A 113 -8.42 -3.20 -16.17
N PHE A 114 -7.44 -2.56 -16.79
CA PHE A 114 -7.53 -1.17 -17.22
C PHE A 114 -8.50 -1.00 -18.40
N ASP A 115 -8.65 -2.02 -19.24
CA ASP A 115 -9.66 -2.01 -20.32
C ASP A 115 -11.09 -2.10 -19.77
N TYR A 116 -11.29 -2.78 -18.65
CA TYR A 116 -12.57 -2.81 -17.93
C TYR A 116 -12.86 -1.55 -17.10
N ASN A 117 -11.83 -0.92 -16.54
CA ASN A 117 -11.97 0.28 -15.72
C ASN A 117 -10.80 1.25 -15.95
N LYS A 118 -11.03 2.32 -16.70
CA LYS A 118 -10.03 3.36 -17.01
C LYS A 118 -9.71 4.26 -15.84
N ASP A 119 -10.54 4.27 -14.80
CA ASP A 119 -10.36 5.06 -13.58
C ASP A 119 -9.65 4.27 -12.46
N LEU A 120 -9.27 3.00 -12.73
CA LEU A 120 -8.56 2.15 -11.79
C LEU A 120 -7.19 2.77 -11.44
N MET A 121 -6.99 3.09 -10.16
CA MET A 121 -5.68 3.54 -9.66
C MET A 121 -4.73 2.36 -9.58
N ILE A 122 -3.50 2.53 -10.04
CA ILE A 122 -2.53 1.43 -10.17
C ILE A 122 -1.22 1.82 -9.49
N ILE A 123 -0.69 0.93 -8.64
CA ILE A 123 0.61 1.08 -7.99
C ILE A 123 1.45 -0.18 -8.25
N ASP A 124 2.66 0.02 -8.78
CA ASP A 124 3.69 -1.03 -8.83
C ASP A 124 4.46 -1.06 -7.50
N ALA A 125 4.22 -2.08 -6.70
CA ALA A 125 4.86 -2.24 -5.40
C ALA A 125 6.37 -2.57 -5.50
N THR A 126 6.84 -3.04 -6.66
CA THR A 126 8.21 -3.53 -6.85
C THR A 126 9.08 -2.65 -7.73
N GLN A 127 8.65 -1.43 -7.97
CA GLN A 127 9.44 -0.48 -8.75
C GLN A 127 10.86 -0.35 -8.17
N SER A 128 11.88 -0.57 -9.01
CA SER A 128 13.31 -0.51 -8.63
C SER A 128 13.76 -1.49 -7.53
N VAL A 129 12.96 -2.52 -7.22
CA VAL A 129 13.39 -3.58 -6.31
C VAL A 129 14.36 -4.51 -7.03
N GLU A 130 15.50 -4.79 -6.39
CA GLU A 130 16.49 -5.72 -6.94
C GLU A 130 16.10 -7.17 -6.65
N VAL A 131 16.11 -7.99 -7.70
CA VAL A 131 15.83 -9.43 -7.60
C VAL A 131 17.14 -10.19 -7.61
N SER A 132 17.58 -10.67 -6.45
CA SER A 132 18.83 -11.44 -6.35
C SER A 132 18.65 -12.95 -6.43
N HIS A 133 17.53 -13.50 -5.95
CA HIS A 133 17.36 -14.95 -5.82
C HIS A 133 15.98 -15.48 -6.25
N ASN A 134 14.90 -15.11 -5.55
CA ASN A 134 13.57 -15.63 -5.80
C ASN A 134 12.56 -14.49 -5.99
N LEU A 135 11.87 -14.49 -7.14
CA LEU A 135 10.86 -13.49 -7.49
C LEU A 135 9.65 -13.51 -6.56
N ASN A 136 9.26 -14.70 -6.12
CA ASN A 136 8.02 -14.89 -5.36
C ASN A 136 8.17 -14.58 -3.88
N GLU A 137 9.40 -14.52 -3.38
CA GLU A 137 9.71 -14.35 -1.95
C GLU A 137 10.68 -13.20 -1.71
N LEU A 138 10.76 -12.26 -2.68
CA LEU A 138 11.66 -11.11 -2.61
C LEU A 138 11.42 -10.22 -1.38
N TRP A 139 10.23 -10.25 -0.80
CA TRP A 139 9.86 -9.54 0.45
C TRP A 139 10.49 -10.13 1.72
N MET A 140 11.06 -11.35 1.65
CA MET A 140 11.76 -11.95 2.79
C MET A 140 13.03 -11.17 3.15
N ASP A 141 13.66 -10.52 2.18
CA ASP A 141 14.76 -9.59 2.42
C ASP A 141 14.24 -8.27 3.02
N PRO A 142 14.67 -7.87 4.23
CA PRO A 142 14.23 -6.63 4.86
C PRO A 142 14.44 -5.38 4.01
N SER A 143 15.51 -5.31 3.20
CA SER A 143 15.74 -4.16 2.33
C SER A 143 14.72 -4.10 1.19
N ASN A 144 14.40 -5.24 0.58
CA ASN A 144 13.35 -5.32 -0.44
C ASN A 144 11.99 -5.01 0.16
N PHE A 145 11.70 -5.56 1.36
CA PHE A 145 10.44 -5.30 2.03
C PHE A 145 10.26 -3.80 2.35
N LEU A 146 11.33 -3.14 2.79
CA LEU A 146 11.32 -1.69 3.00
C LEU A 146 11.12 -0.91 1.70
N MET A 147 11.74 -1.33 0.60
CA MET A 147 11.55 -0.71 -0.72
C MET A 147 10.09 -0.85 -1.18
N ILE A 148 9.52 -2.05 -1.09
CA ILE A 148 8.11 -2.32 -1.41
C ILE A 148 7.20 -1.43 -0.56
N THR A 149 7.46 -1.34 0.76
CA THR A 149 6.70 -0.48 1.68
C THR A 149 6.78 0.99 1.25
N SER A 150 7.97 1.46 0.86
CA SER A 150 8.17 2.83 0.38
C SER A 150 7.43 3.10 -0.94
N ASN A 151 7.45 2.16 -1.88
CA ASN A 151 6.75 2.29 -3.16
C ASN A 151 5.24 2.37 -2.96
N ILE A 152 4.68 1.52 -2.11
CA ILE A 152 3.24 1.55 -1.77
C ILE A 152 2.89 2.87 -1.10
N LYS A 153 3.67 3.32 -0.10
CA LYS A 153 3.47 4.61 0.55
C LYS A 153 3.47 5.75 -0.47
N ASN A 154 4.49 5.83 -1.30
CA ASN A 154 4.61 6.89 -2.29
C ASN A 154 3.44 6.88 -3.29
N GLY A 155 3.05 5.71 -3.78
CA GLY A 155 1.90 5.57 -4.66
C GLY A 155 0.58 6.02 -4.01
N LEU A 156 0.34 5.66 -2.75
CA LEU A 156 -0.81 6.15 -2.00
C LEU A 156 -0.81 7.68 -1.89
N LEU A 157 0.35 8.28 -1.56
CA LEU A 157 0.48 9.73 -1.39
C LEU A 157 0.30 10.53 -2.70
N GLU A 158 0.49 9.92 -3.87
CA GLU A 158 0.20 10.55 -5.16
C GLU A 158 -1.31 10.72 -5.39
N TYR A 159 -2.11 9.75 -4.98
CA TYR A 159 -3.56 9.76 -5.18
C TYR A 159 -4.31 10.52 -4.08
N ILE A 160 -3.82 10.49 -2.84
CA ILE A 160 -4.45 11.13 -1.69
C ILE A 160 -4.23 12.65 -1.73
N SER A 161 -5.29 13.44 -1.52
CA SER A 161 -5.22 14.90 -1.41
C SER A 161 -5.37 15.40 0.04
N ASN A 162 -5.98 14.61 0.89
CA ASN A 162 -6.23 14.95 2.30
C ASN A 162 -4.93 14.92 3.11
N HIS A 163 -4.61 16.05 3.73
CA HIS A 163 -3.39 16.23 4.50
C HIS A 163 -3.32 15.30 5.73
N TYR A 164 -4.42 15.12 6.44
CA TYR A 164 -4.46 14.26 7.63
C TYR A 164 -4.22 12.79 7.28
N LEU A 165 -4.78 12.31 6.16
CA LEU A 165 -4.53 10.96 5.68
C LEU A 165 -3.07 10.77 5.25
N LYS A 166 -2.47 11.79 4.63
CA LYS A 166 -1.04 11.76 4.30
C LYS A 166 -0.17 11.66 5.54
N GLU A 167 -0.45 12.45 6.57
CA GLU A 167 0.29 12.42 7.84
C GLU A 167 0.12 11.06 8.55
N GLU A 168 -1.07 10.46 8.53
CA GLU A 168 -1.30 9.13 9.09
C GLU A 168 -0.48 8.06 8.37
N ILE A 169 -0.49 8.05 7.04
CA ILE A 169 0.31 7.11 6.23
C ILE A 169 1.81 7.29 6.49
N GLU A 170 2.30 8.52 6.55
CA GLU A 170 3.72 8.80 6.86
C GLU A 170 4.08 8.31 8.27
N THR A 171 3.21 8.51 9.26
CA THR A 171 3.43 8.05 10.63
C THR A 171 3.49 6.52 10.68
N ASN A 172 2.52 5.85 10.08
CA ASN A 172 2.46 4.39 10.02
C ASN A 172 3.66 3.81 9.26
N TYR A 173 4.09 4.49 8.19
CA TYR A 173 5.30 4.11 7.44
C TYR A 173 6.57 4.21 8.30
N GLU A 174 6.78 5.30 9.02
CA GLU A 174 7.97 5.46 9.87
C GLU A 174 8.00 4.42 10.99
N GLU A 175 6.86 4.07 11.59
CA GLU A 175 6.78 2.98 12.57
C GLU A 175 7.14 1.62 11.97
N LEU A 176 6.62 1.30 10.79
CA LEU A 176 6.93 0.05 10.10
C LEU A 176 8.40 0.00 9.67
N LYS A 177 8.93 1.10 9.14
CA LYS A 177 10.34 1.24 8.76
C LYS A 177 11.29 0.99 9.94
N ILE A 178 10.96 1.49 11.14
CA ILE A 178 11.74 1.22 12.34
C ILE A 178 11.76 -0.29 12.65
N LYS A 179 10.61 -0.95 12.57
CA LYS A 179 10.52 -2.42 12.79
C LYS A 179 11.36 -3.21 11.80
N ILE A 180 11.29 -2.84 10.52
CA ILE A 180 12.08 -3.49 9.44
C ILE A 180 13.59 -3.25 9.65
N SER A 181 13.97 -2.00 9.96
CA SER A 181 15.37 -1.63 10.21
C SER A 181 15.95 -2.36 11.43
N ASN A 182 15.15 -2.53 12.48
CA ASN A 182 15.55 -3.31 13.65
C ASN A 182 15.74 -4.79 13.32
N LEU A 183 14.91 -5.36 12.43
CA LEU A 183 15.09 -6.73 11.95
C LEU A 183 16.38 -6.86 11.13
N ASP A 184 16.67 -5.92 10.22
CA ASP A 184 17.90 -5.89 9.44
C ASP A 184 19.16 -5.84 10.34
N ALA A 185 19.14 -4.97 11.35
CA ALA A 185 20.21 -4.85 12.33
C ALA A 185 20.35 -6.12 13.19
N ALA A 186 19.25 -6.76 13.58
CA ALA A 186 19.26 -7.99 14.34
C ALA A 186 19.86 -9.16 13.53
N LEU A 187 19.55 -9.27 12.23
CA LEU A 187 20.14 -10.28 11.34
C LEU A 187 21.66 -10.08 11.19
N LYS A 188 22.12 -8.84 11.05
CA LYS A 188 23.55 -8.49 11.04
C LYS A 188 24.26 -8.91 12.32
N LEU A 189 23.64 -8.59 13.47
CA LEU A 189 24.20 -8.91 14.78
C LEU A 189 24.21 -10.43 15.03
N MET A 190 23.15 -11.12 14.60
CA MET A 190 23.05 -12.57 14.69
C MET A 190 24.18 -13.26 13.95
N SER A 191 24.45 -12.87 12.70
CA SER A 191 25.59 -13.42 11.93
C SER A 191 26.93 -13.16 12.60
N SER A 192 27.16 -11.93 13.07
CA SER A 192 28.43 -11.56 13.72
C SER A 192 28.71 -12.30 15.02
N ASN A 193 27.65 -12.72 15.75
CA ASN A 193 27.74 -13.41 17.04
C ASN A 193 27.56 -14.92 16.94
N SER A 194 27.22 -15.43 15.76
CA SER A 194 26.99 -16.88 15.58
C SER A 194 28.31 -17.65 15.60
N LYS A 195 28.32 -18.76 16.33
CA LYS A 195 29.42 -19.74 16.31
C LYS A 195 29.53 -20.42 14.94
N TYR A 196 28.39 -20.68 14.33
CA TYR A 196 28.26 -21.28 13.02
C TYR A 196 27.55 -20.30 12.08
N THR A 197 28.10 -20.10 10.91
CA THR A 197 27.55 -19.19 9.88
C THR A 197 26.99 -19.95 8.68
N THR A 198 27.13 -21.28 8.65
CA THR A 198 26.53 -22.12 7.63
C THR A 198 25.13 -22.57 8.06
N ILE A 199 24.13 -22.35 7.20
CA ILE A 199 22.72 -22.69 7.42
C ILE A 199 22.29 -23.60 6.28
N ILE A 200 21.64 -24.71 6.62
CA ILE A 200 20.99 -25.61 5.67
C ILE A 200 19.50 -25.30 5.69
N VAL A 201 18.93 -25.04 4.52
CA VAL A 201 17.51 -24.66 4.35
C VAL A 201 16.82 -25.56 3.34
N ASP A 202 15.53 -25.71 3.47
CA ASP A 202 14.70 -26.56 2.60
C ASP A 202 14.36 -25.89 1.26
N ASN A 203 14.45 -24.56 1.18
CA ASN A 203 14.15 -23.82 -0.03
C ASN A 203 15.05 -22.58 -0.19
N ASN A 204 14.95 -21.89 -1.33
CA ASN A 204 15.78 -20.74 -1.66
C ASN A 204 15.30 -19.41 -1.03
N ALA A 205 14.17 -19.38 -0.34
CA ALA A 205 13.60 -18.16 0.24
C ALA A 205 14.55 -17.47 1.23
N LEU A 206 15.35 -18.24 1.95
CA LEU A 206 16.29 -17.73 2.95
C LEU A 206 17.68 -17.36 2.40
N LYS A 207 17.92 -17.48 1.09
CA LYS A 207 19.19 -17.10 0.48
C LYS A 207 19.57 -15.63 0.66
N PHE A 208 18.58 -14.75 0.90
CA PHE A 208 18.88 -13.35 1.24
C PHE A 208 19.77 -13.21 2.49
N LEU A 209 19.84 -14.22 3.37
CA LEU A 209 20.72 -14.21 4.55
C LEU A 209 22.21 -14.19 4.19
N GLU A 210 22.58 -14.56 2.95
CA GLU A 210 23.97 -14.50 2.47
C GLU A 210 24.54 -13.08 2.52
N LYS A 211 23.72 -12.05 2.31
CA LYS A 211 24.14 -10.64 2.44
C LYS A 211 24.55 -10.24 3.86
N TYR A 212 24.13 -11.00 4.88
CA TYR A 212 24.51 -10.78 6.27
C TYR A 212 25.74 -11.58 6.70
N GLY A 213 26.35 -12.35 5.78
CA GLY A 213 27.54 -13.14 6.05
C GLY A 213 27.29 -14.60 6.41
N PHE A 214 26.05 -15.09 6.24
CA PHE A 214 25.75 -16.52 6.33
C PHE A 214 26.15 -17.21 5.01
N THR A 215 26.53 -18.49 5.11
CA THR A 215 26.58 -19.41 3.97
C THR A 215 25.28 -20.20 3.98
N VAL A 216 24.43 -20.04 2.95
CA VAL A 216 23.12 -20.68 2.88
C VAL A 216 23.15 -21.81 1.84
N ILE A 217 23.01 -23.05 2.32
CA ILE A 217 22.93 -24.25 1.48
C ILE A 217 21.46 -24.67 1.39
N SER A 218 20.86 -24.51 0.22
CA SER A 218 19.48 -24.95 -0.03
C SER A 218 19.48 -26.40 -0.52
N ILE A 219 18.56 -27.19 0.05
CA ILE A 219 18.27 -28.55 -0.39
C ILE A 219 16.98 -28.64 -1.20
N GLU A 220 16.49 -27.50 -1.68
CA GLU A 220 15.37 -27.46 -2.61
C GLU A 220 15.64 -28.32 -3.85
N GLU A 221 14.68 -29.15 -4.24
CA GLU A 221 14.78 -30.03 -5.42
C GLU A 221 14.74 -29.21 -6.71
N THR A 222 15.88 -28.67 -7.08
CA THR A 222 16.13 -27.92 -8.30
C THR A 222 17.35 -28.54 -9.04
N ASP A 223 17.58 -28.11 -10.27
CA ASP A 223 18.75 -28.53 -11.06
C ASP A 223 20.11 -28.21 -10.36
N SER A 224 20.09 -27.29 -9.39
CA SER A 224 21.27 -26.93 -8.58
C SER A 224 21.58 -27.93 -7.45
N LEU A 225 20.62 -28.79 -7.05
CA LEU A 225 20.81 -29.78 -6.01
C LEU A 225 21.55 -31.03 -6.54
N THR A 226 22.86 -30.89 -6.72
CA THR A 226 23.72 -31.97 -7.19
C THR A 226 24.04 -32.97 -6.08
N GLN A 227 24.48 -34.20 -6.46
CA GLN A 227 24.97 -35.19 -5.51
C GLN A 227 26.13 -34.67 -4.66
N LYS A 228 26.94 -33.74 -5.23
CA LYS A 228 28.03 -33.07 -4.50
C LYS A 228 27.49 -32.24 -3.34
N VAL A 229 26.44 -31.46 -3.57
CA VAL A 229 25.80 -30.64 -2.55
C VAL A 229 25.16 -31.52 -1.47
N LYS A 230 24.47 -32.60 -1.84
CA LYS A 230 23.93 -33.58 -0.88
C LYS A 230 25.00 -34.18 0.02
N ASN A 231 26.13 -34.59 -0.56
CA ASN A 231 27.25 -35.15 0.19
C ASN A 231 27.92 -34.12 1.13
N GLU A 232 27.96 -32.86 0.73
CA GLU A 232 28.46 -31.76 1.55
C GLU A 232 27.55 -31.53 2.76
N VAL A 233 26.24 -31.46 2.54
CA VAL A 233 25.24 -31.32 3.60
C VAL A 233 25.36 -32.43 4.63
N TYR A 234 25.47 -33.70 4.21
CA TYR A 234 25.66 -34.83 5.14
C TYR A 234 26.92 -34.66 6.00
N LYS A 235 28.05 -34.27 5.40
CA LYS A 235 29.31 -34.04 6.14
C LYS A 235 29.19 -32.92 7.17
N LEU A 236 28.49 -31.84 6.83
CA LEU A 236 28.30 -30.70 7.73
C LEU A 236 27.41 -31.09 8.94
N ILE A 237 26.36 -31.88 8.70
CA ILE A 237 25.46 -32.38 9.77
C ILE A 237 26.22 -33.36 10.68
N GLU A 238 26.94 -34.33 10.11
CA GLU A 238 27.75 -35.29 10.88
C GLU A 238 28.85 -34.61 11.70
N GLY A 239 29.44 -33.55 11.18
CA GLY A 239 30.50 -32.77 11.83
C GLY A 239 29.99 -31.77 12.89
N ASN A 240 28.67 -31.61 13.10
CA ASN A 240 28.08 -30.56 13.95
C ASN A 240 28.66 -29.15 13.67
N THR A 241 28.79 -28.80 12.41
CA THR A 241 29.37 -27.52 11.94
C THR A 241 28.32 -26.55 11.38
N VAL A 242 27.03 -26.88 11.50
CA VAL A 242 25.85 -26.11 11.07
C VAL A 242 24.88 -25.96 12.21
#